data_7b3bf6147c3e10e861f7023fd7636d23
#
_entry.id   7b3bf6147c3e10e861f7023fd7636d23
#
_cell.length_a   1.000
_cell.length_b   1.000
_cell.length_c   1.000
_cell.angle_alpha   90.00
_cell.angle_beta   90.00
_cell.angle_gamma   90.00
#
_symmetry.space_group_name_H-M   'P 1'
#
loop_
_entity.id
_entity.type
_entity.pdbx_description
1 polymer ?
#
loop_
_entity_poly.entity_id
_entity_poly.type
_entity_poly.pdbx_seq_one_letter_code
_entity_poly.pdbx_strand_id
1 'polypeptide(L)'
;MLPAHHRLVDGDAFRVTVRTGRRSGSRTLVVHLGTPGPDAPARVGFVVSKAVGNAVVRNRVKRRLRHLTREHLPSLQGLPGSAVLVVRALPASASASYAELGADLDRCLSRVMS
;
A
#
# COMPACT_ATOMS: atom_id res chain seq x y z
N MET A 1 -5.76 -12.12 4.16
CA MET A 1 -6.49 -10.90 4.53
C MET A 1 -5.75 -10.17 5.64
N LEU A 2 -5.70 -8.85 5.58
CA LEU A 2 -5.06 -8.06 6.63
C LEU A 2 -5.90 -8.05 7.90
N PRO A 3 -5.30 -8.23 9.09
CA PRO A 3 -6.04 -8.06 10.35
C PRO A 3 -6.65 -6.66 10.45
N ALA A 4 -7.76 -6.54 11.18
CA ALA A 4 -8.50 -5.28 11.26
C ALA A 4 -7.65 -4.12 11.78
N HIS A 5 -6.79 -4.35 12.78
CA HIS A 5 -5.95 -3.29 13.36
C HIS A 5 -4.83 -2.81 12.42
N HIS A 6 -4.59 -3.51 11.32
CA HIS A 6 -3.65 -3.08 10.27
C HIS A 6 -4.34 -2.40 9.09
N ARG A 7 -5.65 -2.24 9.12
CA ARG A 7 -6.37 -1.53 8.06
C ARG A 7 -6.38 -0.04 8.36
N LEU A 8 -6.03 0.74 7.35
CA LEU A 8 -6.08 2.20 7.46
C LEU A 8 -7.50 2.68 7.21
N VAL A 9 -8.15 3.17 8.26
CA VAL A 9 -9.53 3.69 8.19
C VAL A 9 -9.62 5.18 8.49
N ASP A 10 -8.53 5.79 8.97
CA ASP A 10 -8.47 7.21 9.30
C ASP A 10 -8.16 8.03 8.04
N GLY A 11 -9.15 8.80 7.57
CA GLY A 11 -8.99 9.62 6.38
C GLY A 11 -7.92 10.71 6.51
N ASP A 12 -7.70 11.24 7.71
CA ASP A 12 -6.67 12.26 7.93
C ASP A 12 -5.28 11.66 7.83
N ALA A 13 -5.04 10.50 8.45
CA ALA A 13 -3.77 9.81 8.36
C ALA A 13 -3.47 9.43 6.90
N PHE A 14 -4.48 9.02 6.16
CA PHE A 14 -4.39 8.70 4.73
C PHE A 14 -3.91 9.92 3.94
N ARG A 15 -4.58 11.05 4.09
CA ARG A 15 -4.26 12.29 3.36
C ARG A 15 -2.87 12.82 3.72
N VAL A 16 -2.51 12.79 5.00
CA VAL A 16 -1.18 13.23 5.46
C VAL A 16 -0.09 12.36 4.85
N THR A 17 -0.28 11.04 4.85
CA THR A 17 0.70 10.11 4.29
C THR A 17 0.90 10.34 2.78
N VAL A 18 -0.18 10.54 2.03
CA VAL A 18 -0.08 10.80 0.59
C VAL A 18 0.62 12.13 0.32
N ARG A 19 0.37 13.15 1.14
CA ARG A 19 0.93 14.49 0.94
C ARG A 19 2.39 14.60 1.37
N THR A 20 2.74 14.02 2.53
CA THR A 20 4.02 14.28 3.20
C THR A 20 4.91 13.06 3.35
N GLY A 21 4.38 11.86 3.12
CA GLY A 21 5.14 10.62 3.22
C GLY A 21 6.15 10.43 2.11
N ARG A 22 7.04 9.47 2.29
CA ARG A 22 7.96 9.06 1.24
C ARG A 22 7.18 8.35 0.14
N ARG A 23 7.61 8.51 -1.10
CA ARG A 23 6.88 8.01 -2.26
C ARG A 23 7.81 7.27 -3.20
N SER A 24 7.32 6.16 -3.75
CA SER A 24 7.98 5.46 -4.86
C SER A 24 6.94 4.92 -5.81
N GLY A 25 7.18 5.06 -7.11
CA GLY A 25 6.26 4.61 -8.14
C GLY A 25 6.87 3.55 -9.03
N SER A 26 6.00 2.77 -9.65
CA SER A 26 6.33 1.77 -10.66
C SER A 26 5.26 1.80 -11.77
N ARG A 27 5.35 0.86 -12.71
CA ARG A 27 4.36 0.77 -13.78
C ARG A 27 2.96 0.45 -13.26
N THR A 28 2.84 -0.38 -12.22
CA THR A 28 1.55 -0.89 -11.76
C THR A 28 1.00 -0.24 -10.51
N LEU A 29 1.87 0.39 -9.71
CA LEU A 29 1.43 0.97 -8.45
C LEU A 29 2.38 2.05 -7.94
N VAL A 30 1.87 2.84 -7.00
CA VAL A 30 2.65 3.84 -6.26
C VAL A 30 2.45 3.57 -4.78
N VAL A 31 3.53 3.61 -4.00
CA VAL A 31 3.45 3.49 -2.54
C VAL A 31 3.80 4.81 -1.88
N HIS A 32 3.11 5.10 -0.78
CA HIS A 32 3.40 6.24 0.09
C HIS A 32 3.59 5.70 1.50
N LEU A 33 4.67 6.07 2.15
CA LEU A 33 4.99 5.63 3.51
C LEU A 33 5.20 6.83 4.41
N GLY A 34 4.47 6.88 5.52
CA GLY A 34 4.63 7.90 6.55
C GLY A 34 4.68 7.28 7.94
N THR A 35 5.18 8.06 8.90
CA THR A 35 5.21 7.69 10.31
C THR A 35 4.66 8.86 11.12
N PRO A 36 3.34 9.14 11.03
CA PRO A 36 2.77 10.41 11.47
C PRO A 36 2.63 10.57 12.97
N GLY A 37 2.88 9.56 13.77
CA GLY A 37 2.61 9.67 15.20
C GLY A 37 3.42 8.76 16.07
N PRO A 38 3.04 8.69 17.36
CA PRO A 38 3.70 7.80 18.31
C PRO A 38 3.48 6.33 17.96
N ASP A 39 4.16 5.44 18.65
CA ASP A 39 4.11 4.01 18.37
C ASP A 39 2.66 3.48 18.35
N ALA A 40 2.33 2.82 17.27
CA ALA A 40 1.05 2.17 17.04
C ALA A 40 1.26 1.04 16.03
N PRO A 41 0.31 0.10 15.90
CA PRO A 41 0.41 -0.93 14.88
C PRO A 41 0.54 -0.32 13.49
N ALA A 42 1.35 -0.92 12.63
CA ALA A 42 1.44 -0.51 11.23
C ALA A 42 0.07 -0.65 10.55
N ARG A 43 -0.29 0.34 9.75
CA ARG A 43 -1.57 0.38 9.05
C ARG A 43 -1.36 0.52 7.56
N VAL A 44 -2.22 -0.13 6.78
CA VAL A 44 -2.13 -0.13 5.32
C VAL A 44 -3.49 0.23 4.73
N GLY A 45 -3.47 1.16 3.79
CA GLY A 45 -4.63 1.53 3.01
C GLY A 45 -4.38 1.31 1.53
N PHE A 46 -5.44 1.02 0.77
CA PHE A 46 -5.36 0.77 -0.65
C PHE A 46 -6.27 1.71 -1.41
N VAL A 47 -5.76 2.25 -2.51
CA VAL A 47 -6.55 3.08 -3.44
C VAL A 47 -6.60 2.36 -4.78
N VAL A 48 -7.79 1.92 -5.17
CA VAL A 48 -8.02 1.33 -6.48
C VAL A 48 -9.20 2.06 -7.10
N SER A 49 -8.89 3.07 -7.92
CA SER A 49 -9.89 3.94 -8.51
C SER A 49 -10.57 3.31 -9.72
N LYS A 50 -11.61 3.98 -10.21
CA LYS A 50 -12.34 3.55 -11.41
C LYS A 50 -11.47 3.50 -12.67
N ALA A 51 -10.36 4.25 -12.68
CA ALA A 51 -9.40 4.23 -13.80
C ALA A 51 -8.75 2.85 -13.98
N VAL A 52 -8.71 2.01 -12.95
CA VAL A 52 -8.16 0.65 -13.03
C VAL A 52 -9.13 -0.28 -13.76
N GLY A 53 -10.43 -0.12 -13.56
CA GLY A 53 -11.43 -0.94 -14.22
C GLY A 53 -12.75 -0.96 -13.46
N ASN A 54 -13.63 -1.90 -13.82
CA ASN A 54 -14.92 -2.07 -13.17
C ASN A 54 -14.75 -2.67 -11.76
N ALA A 55 -15.87 -2.83 -11.06
CA ALA A 55 -15.85 -3.31 -9.67
C ALA A 55 -15.19 -4.68 -9.51
N VAL A 56 -15.40 -5.59 -10.45
CA VAL A 56 -14.81 -6.94 -10.42
C VAL A 56 -13.28 -6.85 -10.53
N VAL A 57 -12.79 -6.06 -11.48
CA VAL A 57 -11.36 -5.86 -11.69
C VAL A 57 -10.74 -5.18 -10.47
N ARG A 58 -11.36 -4.13 -9.96
CA ARG A 58 -10.86 -3.40 -8.79
C ARG A 58 -10.77 -4.29 -7.56
N ASN A 59 -11.78 -5.12 -7.32
CA ASN A 59 -11.79 -6.06 -6.20
C ASN A 59 -10.69 -7.10 -6.31
N ARG A 60 -10.44 -7.59 -7.53
CA ARG A 60 -9.36 -8.55 -7.79
C ARG A 60 -7.99 -7.93 -7.48
N VAL A 61 -7.74 -6.72 -7.99
CA VAL A 61 -6.49 -6.00 -7.74
C VAL A 61 -6.31 -5.74 -6.24
N LYS A 62 -7.34 -5.26 -5.58
CA LYS A 62 -7.31 -4.97 -4.14
C LYS A 62 -6.98 -6.22 -3.33
N ARG A 63 -7.61 -7.35 -3.64
CA ARG A 63 -7.36 -8.63 -2.96
C ARG A 63 -5.91 -9.08 -3.14
N ARG A 64 -5.38 -8.98 -4.36
CA ARG A 64 -3.99 -9.34 -4.66
C ARG A 64 -3.01 -8.46 -3.88
N LEU A 65 -3.26 -7.15 -3.85
CA LEU A 65 -2.42 -6.21 -3.10
C LEU A 65 -2.44 -6.49 -1.60
N ARG A 66 -3.60 -6.84 -1.04
CA ARG A 66 -3.70 -7.21 0.37
C ARG A 66 -2.85 -8.43 0.71
N HIS A 67 -2.91 -9.46 -0.13
CA HIS A 67 -2.10 -10.67 0.07
C HIS A 67 -0.61 -10.36 0.00
N LEU A 68 -0.19 -9.60 -1.01
CA LEU A 68 1.21 -9.24 -1.19
C LEU A 68 1.72 -8.37 -0.05
N THR A 69 0.94 -7.37 0.36
CA THR A 69 1.34 -6.44 1.42
C THR A 69 1.44 -7.14 2.78
N ARG A 70 0.61 -8.15 3.02
CA ARG A 70 0.63 -8.90 4.27
C ARG A 70 2.01 -9.47 4.59
N GLU A 71 2.75 -9.89 3.58
CA GLU A 71 4.10 -10.44 3.75
C GLU A 71 5.11 -9.40 4.23
N HIS A 72 4.82 -8.11 4.02
CA HIS A 72 5.70 -7.01 4.40
C HIS A 72 5.37 -6.41 5.77
N LEU A 73 4.28 -6.84 6.43
CA LEU A 73 3.88 -6.28 7.73
C LEU A 73 4.98 -6.35 8.79
N PRO A 74 5.73 -7.46 8.95
CA PRO A 74 6.80 -7.50 9.94
C PRO A 74 7.86 -6.41 9.73
N SER A 75 8.22 -6.13 8.48
CA SER A 75 9.19 -5.07 8.17
C SER A 75 8.62 -3.68 8.51
N LEU A 76 7.34 -3.44 8.24
CA LEU A 76 6.68 -2.18 8.58
C LEU A 76 6.59 -1.97 10.09
N GLN A 77 6.30 -3.02 10.84
CA GLN A 77 6.23 -2.98 12.30
C GLN A 77 7.58 -2.74 12.94
N GLY A 78 8.66 -3.08 12.24
CA GLY A 78 10.03 -2.84 12.71
C GLY A 78 10.50 -1.39 12.56
N LEU A 79 9.73 -0.53 11.88
CA LEU A 79 10.08 0.87 11.71
C LEU A 79 9.80 1.65 12.99
N PRO A 80 10.62 2.68 13.32
CA PRO A 80 10.34 3.57 14.45
C PRO A 80 9.01 4.30 14.23
N GLY A 81 8.21 4.40 15.30
CA GLY A 81 6.92 5.08 15.23
C GLY A 81 5.85 4.22 14.59
N SER A 82 4.72 4.85 14.27
CA SER A 82 3.60 4.17 13.62
C SER A 82 3.71 4.30 12.10
N ALA A 83 3.98 3.20 11.42
CA ALA A 83 4.05 3.20 9.96
C ALA A 83 2.64 3.25 9.36
N VAL A 84 2.45 4.14 8.38
CA VAL A 84 1.22 4.20 7.58
C VAL A 84 1.63 4.04 6.11
N LEU A 85 1.17 2.97 5.50
CA LEU A 85 1.45 2.66 4.11
C LEU A 85 0.18 2.85 3.27
N VAL A 86 0.30 3.60 2.20
CA VAL A 86 -0.78 3.72 1.20
C VAL A 86 -0.29 3.14 -0.11
N VAL A 87 -1.00 2.15 -0.62
CA VAL A 87 -0.71 1.52 -1.91
C VAL A 87 -1.78 1.94 -2.90
N ARG A 88 -1.38 2.68 -3.92
CA ARG A 88 -2.27 3.14 -5.00
C ARG A 88 -2.03 2.30 -6.24
N ALA A 89 -3.08 1.63 -6.73
CA ALA A 89 -3.00 0.89 -7.97
C ALA A 89 -3.12 1.84 -9.17
N LEU A 90 -2.26 1.65 -10.16
CA LEU A 90 -2.32 2.36 -11.43
C LEU A 90 -3.11 1.52 -12.46
N PRO A 91 -3.58 2.11 -13.57
CA PRO A 91 -4.36 1.36 -14.57
C PRO A 91 -3.70 0.08 -15.05
N ALA A 92 -2.36 0.06 -15.19
CA ALA A 92 -1.64 -1.14 -15.63
C ALA A 92 -1.80 -2.33 -14.67
N SER A 93 -2.19 -2.11 -13.42
CA SER A 93 -2.41 -3.19 -12.45
C SER A 93 -3.54 -4.14 -12.87
N ALA A 94 -4.48 -3.65 -13.68
CA ALA A 94 -5.61 -4.47 -14.14
C ALA A 94 -5.17 -5.66 -14.99
N SER A 95 -4.11 -5.49 -15.79
CA SER A 95 -3.59 -6.52 -16.69
C SER A 95 -2.29 -7.15 -16.22
N ALA A 96 -1.73 -6.68 -15.11
CA ALA A 96 -0.49 -7.23 -14.58
C ALA A 96 -0.74 -8.59 -13.93
N SER A 97 0.27 -9.47 -13.99
CA SER A 97 0.24 -10.73 -13.27
C SER A 97 0.44 -10.49 -11.78
N TYR A 98 0.11 -11.49 -10.98
CA TYR A 98 0.37 -11.46 -9.54
C TYR A 98 1.87 -11.27 -9.27
N ALA A 99 2.72 -11.97 -10.04
CA ALA A 99 4.18 -11.85 -9.90
C ALA A 99 4.68 -10.44 -10.23
N GLU A 100 4.12 -9.81 -11.26
CA GLU A 100 4.48 -8.43 -11.62
C GLU A 100 4.08 -7.44 -10.53
N LEU A 101 2.89 -7.57 -9.98
CA LEU A 101 2.43 -6.74 -8.87
C LEU A 101 3.35 -6.91 -7.65
N GLY A 102 3.71 -8.14 -7.33
CA GLY A 102 4.61 -8.45 -6.22
C GLY A 102 5.99 -7.85 -6.40
N ALA A 103 6.56 -7.97 -7.59
CA ALA A 103 7.88 -7.41 -7.90
C ALA A 103 7.87 -5.88 -7.79
N ASP A 104 6.83 -5.24 -8.30
CA ASP A 104 6.69 -3.79 -8.22
C ASP A 104 6.51 -3.32 -6.77
N LEU A 105 5.70 -4.03 -6.00
CA LEU A 105 5.49 -3.71 -4.59
C LEU A 105 6.79 -3.85 -3.79
N ASP A 106 7.52 -4.94 -3.96
CA ASP A 106 8.80 -5.17 -3.28
C ASP A 106 9.79 -4.06 -3.58
N ARG A 107 9.90 -3.68 -4.85
CA ARG A 107 10.84 -2.63 -5.29
C ARG A 107 10.47 -1.28 -4.70
N CYS A 108 9.19 -0.92 -4.75
CA CYS A 108 8.73 0.36 -4.22
C CYS A 108 8.88 0.41 -2.69
N LEU A 109 8.56 -0.66 -1.98
CA LEU A 109 8.73 -0.72 -0.54
C LEU A 109 10.20 -0.61 -0.15
N SER A 110 11.10 -1.30 -0.84
CA SER A 110 12.53 -1.20 -0.58
C SER A 110 13.03 0.24 -0.69
N ARG A 111 12.52 1.00 -1.66
CA ARG A 111 12.92 2.38 -1.87
C ARG A 111 12.40 3.31 -0.78
N VAL A 112 11.13 3.17 -0.37
CA VAL A 112 10.55 4.06 0.65
C VAL A 112 11.02 3.73 2.05
N MET A 113 11.48 2.51 2.28
CA MET A 113 11.96 2.04 3.59
C MET A 113 13.47 2.20 3.75
N SER A 114 14.20 2.52 2.71
CA SER A 114 15.66 2.68 2.77
C SER A 114 16.08 4.06 3.29
#